data_40fcf3394902ae5fec5632f317115e31
#
_entry.id   40fcf3394902ae5fec5632f317115e31
#
_cell.length_a   1.000
_cell.length_b   1.000
_cell.length_c   1.000
_cell.angle_alpha   90.00
_cell.angle_beta   90.00
_cell.angle_gamma   90.00
#
_symmetry.space_group_name_H-M   'P 1'
#
loop_
_entity.id
_entity.type
_entity.pdbx_description
1 polymer ?
#
loop_
_entity_poly.entity_id
_entity_poly.type
_entity_poly.pdbx_seq_one_letter_code
_entity_poly.pdbx_strand_id
1 'polypeptide(L)'
;MTTPFRIKTMVGLAIASSLTTLMGCASVDKMANSAASAIRGDEKLTGAQEVPPVTTAATGTTNIKVTADGMVSGSVTTAGVMSTMAHIHIAPAGQNGPVIVPLTKNGDNGYMVPAGAKLTPAQLEAYKMGSLYVNVHSAANKGGEIRAQLKP
;
A
#
# COMPACT_ATOMS: atom_id res chain seq x y z
N MET A 1 70.51 44.45 -34.56
CA MET A 1 70.63 44.53 -33.08
C MET A 1 69.26 44.20 -32.48
N THR A 2 69.03 42.98 -32.19
CA THR A 2 67.72 42.55 -31.66
C THR A 2 67.96 41.52 -30.56
N THR A 3 67.64 41.89 -29.35
CA THR A 3 67.70 41.03 -28.17
C THR A 3 66.50 40.09 -28.09
N PRO A 4 66.64 38.83 -27.78
CA PRO A 4 65.48 37.94 -27.59
C PRO A 4 64.95 37.99 -26.15
N PHE A 5 63.64 38.10 -26.07
CA PHE A 5 62.90 38.06 -24.84
C PHE A 5 62.70 36.60 -24.38
N ARG A 6 63.13 36.30 -23.18
CA ARG A 6 62.99 34.96 -22.57
C ARG A 6 61.65 34.82 -21.85
N ILE A 7 60.76 33.94 -22.32
CA ILE A 7 59.53 33.52 -21.65
C ILE A 7 59.88 32.40 -20.67
N LYS A 8 59.62 32.61 -19.38
CA LYS A 8 59.68 31.59 -18.34
C LYS A 8 58.40 30.80 -18.33
N THR A 9 58.47 29.51 -18.63
CA THR A 9 57.38 28.54 -18.52
C THR A 9 57.19 28.17 -17.05
N MET A 10 56.10 28.51 -16.43
CA MET A 10 55.68 27.96 -15.14
C MET A 10 54.86 26.68 -15.38
N VAL A 11 55.42 25.55 -14.92
CA VAL A 11 54.73 24.26 -14.85
C VAL A 11 53.86 24.28 -13.60
N GLY A 12 52.57 24.36 -13.74
CA GLY A 12 51.60 24.20 -12.67
C GLY A 12 51.21 22.73 -12.58
N LEU A 13 51.59 22.08 -11.50
CA LEU A 13 51.18 20.70 -11.16
C LEU A 13 49.79 20.71 -10.57
N ALA A 14 48.78 20.36 -11.36
CA ALA A 14 47.39 20.18 -10.87
C ALA A 14 47.26 18.73 -10.36
N ILE A 15 47.17 18.59 -9.04
CA ILE A 15 46.80 17.33 -8.40
C ILE A 15 45.29 17.21 -8.45
N ALA A 16 44.75 16.38 -9.34
CA ALA A 16 43.35 15.99 -9.38
C ALA A 16 43.10 14.89 -8.36
N SER A 17 42.55 15.25 -7.20
CA SER A 17 42.03 14.27 -6.23
C SER A 17 40.69 13.76 -6.74
N SER A 18 40.66 12.57 -7.31
CA SER A 18 39.43 11.84 -7.64
C SER A 18 38.84 11.23 -6.37
N LEU A 19 37.82 11.90 -5.84
CA LEU A 19 36.98 11.38 -4.76
C LEU A 19 35.95 10.46 -5.38
N THR A 20 36.19 9.16 -5.43
CA THR A 20 35.22 8.12 -5.80
C THR A 20 34.28 7.91 -4.64
N THR A 21 33.12 8.54 -4.65
CA THR A 21 32.00 8.21 -3.77
C THR A 21 31.31 6.97 -4.30
N LEU A 22 31.63 5.79 -3.72
CA LEU A 22 30.76 4.62 -3.84
C LEU A 22 29.48 4.89 -3.01
N MET A 23 28.50 5.48 -3.65
CA MET A 23 27.15 5.57 -3.08
C MET A 23 26.43 4.27 -3.41
N GLY A 24 26.27 3.41 -2.38
CA GLY A 24 25.63 2.11 -2.52
C GLY A 24 24.18 2.23 -2.99
N CYS A 25 23.84 1.56 -4.09
CA CYS A 25 22.51 1.50 -4.70
C CYS A 25 21.39 0.91 -3.82
N ALA A 26 21.73 0.36 -2.64
CA ALA A 26 20.75 -0.27 -1.74
C ALA A 26 19.81 0.71 -1.02
N SER A 27 20.16 2.00 -0.93
CA SER A 27 19.38 2.99 -0.18
C SER A 27 18.27 3.65 -1.01
N VAL A 28 18.44 3.69 -2.32
CA VAL A 28 17.51 4.38 -3.24
C VAL A 28 16.25 3.54 -3.47
N ASP A 29 16.40 2.23 -3.62
CA ASP A 29 15.25 1.33 -3.84
C ASP A 29 14.34 1.25 -2.61
N LYS A 30 14.92 1.32 -1.41
CA LYS A 30 14.13 1.32 -0.17
C LYS A 30 13.36 2.63 0.04
N MET A 31 13.92 3.76 -0.37
CA MET A 31 13.23 5.05 -0.33
C MET A 31 12.17 5.19 -1.41
N ALA A 32 12.40 4.69 -2.62
CA ALA A 32 11.44 4.69 -3.71
C ALA A 32 10.21 3.83 -3.37
N ASN A 33 10.43 2.66 -2.75
CA ASN A 33 9.33 1.78 -2.35
C ASN A 33 8.52 2.35 -1.17
N SER A 34 9.17 3.08 -0.25
CA SER A 34 8.51 3.80 0.85
C SER A 34 7.69 4.99 0.34
N ALA A 35 8.19 5.74 -0.65
CA ALA A 35 7.49 6.88 -1.24
C ALA A 35 6.28 6.43 -2.10
N ALA A 36 6.39 5.33 -2.85
CA ALA A 36 5.28 4.77 -3.62
C ALA A 36 4.13 4.28 -2.72
N SER A 37 4.44 3.81 -1.50
CA SER A 37 3.43 3.44 -0.50
C SER A 37 2.71 4.65 0.11
N ALA A 38 3.32 5.84 0.10
CA ALA A 38 2.75 7.06 0.71
C ALA A 38 1.77 7.81 -0.20
N ILE A 39 1.75 7.53 -1.52
CA ILE A 39 0.91 8.23 -2.51
C ILE A 39 -0.40 7.49 -2.80
N ARG A 40 -0.56 6.28 -2.29
CA ARG A 40 -1.77 5.49 -2.51
C ARG A 40 -2.89 5.99 -1.59
N GLY A 41 -3.90 6.64 -2.19
CA GLY A 41 -5.09 7.09 -1.48
C GLY A 41 -5.90 5.95 -0.89
N ASP A 42 -6.77 6.27 0.06
CA ASP A 42 -7.68 5.30 0.67
C ASP A 42 -8.65 4.73 -0.39
N GLU A 43 -8.90 3.42 -0.31
CA GLU A 43 -9.90 2.76 -1.14
C GLU A 43 -11.30 3.04 -0.57
N LYS A 44 -12.28 3.33 -1.43
CA LYS A 44 -13.67 3.57 -1.01
C LYS A 44 -14.46 2.26 -0.99
N LEU A 45 -15.12 1.98 0.14
CA LEU A 45 -16.09 0.91 0.26
C LEU A 45 -17.48 1.43 -0.09
N THR A 46 -18.18 0.69 -0.95
CA THR A 46 -19.56 0.98 -1.35
C THR A 46 -20.39 -0.29 -1.48
N GLY A 47 -21.70 -0.19 -1.35
CA GLY A 47 -22.62 -1.30 -1.59
C GLY A 47 -22.61 -1.78 -3.05
N ALA A 48 -22.37 -0.88 -3.99
CA ALA A 48 -22.29 -1.23 -5.42
C ALA A 48 -21.15 -2.21 -5.76
N GLN A 49 -20.12 -2.30 -4.92
CA GLN A 49 -19.00 -3.24 -5.09
C GLN A 49 -19.28 -4.60 -4.46
N GLU A 50 -20.33 -4.76 -3.67
CA GLU A 50 -20.73 -6.06 -3.14
C GLU A 50 -21.23 -7.02 -4.21
N VAL A 51 -21.25 -8.32 -3.90
CA VAL A 51 -21.70 -9.36 -4.81
C VAL A 51 -22.71 -10.26 -4.08
N PRO A 52 -24.02 -10.18 -4.43
CA PRO A 52 -24.63 -9.20 -5.36
C PRO A 52 -24.53 -7.76 -4.81
N PRO A 53 -24.66 -6.73 -5.68
CA PRO A 53 -24.65 -5.34 -5.24
C PRO A 53 -25.75 -5.03 -4.21
N VAL A 54 -25.40 -4.23 -3.20
CA VAL A 54 -26.32 -3.80 -2.14
C VAL A 54 -26.67 -2.33 -2.35
N THR A 55 -27.98 -2.03 -2.36
CA THR A 55 -28.47 -0.64 -2.35
C THR A 55 -28.44 -0.14 -0.91
N THR A 56 -27.49 0.72 -0.61
CA THR A 56 -27.30 1.33 0.72
C THR A 56 -26.72 2.73 0.59
N ALA A 57 -27.00 3.58 1.57
CA ALA A 57 -26.34 4.86 1.74
C ALA A 57 -25.03 4.74 2.55
N ALA A 58 -24.72 3.54 3.06
CA ALA A 58 -23.49 3.26 3.80
C ALA A 58 -22.27 3.44 2.90
N THR A 59 -21.21 3.96 3.47
CA THR A 59 -19.91 4.14 2.82
C THR A 59 -18.78 3.81 3.78
N GLY A 60 -17.58 3.63 3.25
CA GLY A 60 -16.37 3.49 4.06
C GLY A 60 -15.13 3.85 3.28
N THR A 61 -14.02 3.91 3.99
CA THR A 61 -12.68 4.03 3.44
C THR A 61 -11.76 3.03 4.10
N THR A 62 -10.73 2.57 3.39
CA THR A 62 -9.70 1.69 3.94
C THR A 62 -8.33 2.12 3.47
N ASN A 63 -7.36 2.06 4.39
CA ASN A 63 -5.94 2.25 4.12
C ASN A 63 -5.15 0.94 4.30
N ILE A 64 -5.79 -0.21 4.15
CA ILE A 64 -5.14 -1.52 4.29
C ILE A 64 -3.99 -1.64 3.29
N LYS A 65 -2.83 -2.05 3.81
CA LYS A 65 -1.59 -2.25 3.06
C LYS A 65 -1.02 -3.62 3.33
N VAL A 66 -0.38 -4.18 2.32
CA VAL A 66 0.37 -5.44 2.43
C VAL A 66 1.80 -5.16 2.00
N THR A 67 2.75 -5.53 2.85
CA THR A 67 4.18 -5.40 2.56
C THR A 67 4.68 -6.54 1.67
N ALA A 68 5.89 -6.39 1.11
CA ALA A 68 6.48 -7.40 0.23
C ALA A 68 6.70 -8.78 0.89
N ASP A 69 6.83 -8.82 2.22
CA ASP A 69 6.94 -10.04 3.02
C ASP A 69 5.58 -10.56 3.51
N GLY A 70 4.47 -9.93 3.06
CA GLY A 70 3.10 -10.36 3.32
C GLY A 70 2.49 -9.84 4.62
N MET A 71 3.16 -8.97 5.39
CA MET A 71 2.54 -8.37 6.58
C MET A 71 1.39 -7.46 6.17
N VAL A 72 0.26 -7.58 6.88
CA VAL A 72 -0.95 -6.79 6.65
C VAL A 72 -1.12 -5.77 7.76
N SER A 73 -1.45 -4.53 7.41
CA SER A 73 -1.70 -3.45 8.36
C SER A 73 -2.76 -2.49 7.83
N GLY A 74 -3.29 -1.64 8.71
CA GLY A 74 -4.25 -0.61 8.33
C GLY A 74 -5.61 -0.80 8.99
N SER A 75 -6.59 -0.07 8.48
CA SER A 75 -7.91 0.04 9.08
C SER A 75 -8.99 0.27 8.04
N VAL A 76 -10.23 0.11 8.47
CA VAL A 76 -11.46 0.49 7.77
C VAL A 76 -12.21 1.48 8.65
N THR A 77 -12.67 2.58 8.06
CA THR A 77 -13.59 3.53 8.70
C THR A 77 -14.91 3.49 7.93
N THR A 78 -16.04 3.51 8.64
CA THR A 78 -17.37 3.40 8.04
C THR A 78 -18.26 4.58 8.43
N ALA A 79 -19.24 4.87 7.59
CA ALA A 79 -20.29 5.86 7.84
C ALA A 79 -21.64 5.34 7.35
N GLY A 80 -22.72 5.61 8.11
CA GLY A 80 -24.06 5.24 7.73
C GLY A 80 -24.38 3.75 7.82
N VAL A 81 -23.58 2.95 8.53
CA VAL A 81 -23.80 1.53 8.74
C VAL A 81 -23.68 1.15 10.23
N MET A 82 -24.64 0.37 10.72
CA MET A 82 -24.53 -0.31 12.03
C MET A 82 -23.76 -1.62 11.82
N SER A 83 -22.44 -1.51 11.74
CA SER A 83 -21.57 -2.61 11.38
C SER A 83 -21.42 -3.63 12.50
N THR A 84 -21.47 -4.91 12.15
CA THR A 84 -21.32 -6.05 13.07
C THR A 84 -19.94 -6.69 12.99
N MET A 85 -19.33 -6.75 11.81
CA MET A 85 -18.01 -7.34 11.56
C MET A 85 -17.42 -6.81 10.24
N ALA A 86 -16.12 -6.99 10.07
CA ALA A 86 -15.42 -6.72 8.82
C ALA A 86 -14.30 -7.73 8.60
N HIS A 87 -14.03 -8.08 7.34
CA HIS A 87 -13.04 -9.09 6.98
C HIS A 87 -12.29 -8.73 5.70
N ILE A 88 -11.06 -9.25 5.58
CA ILE A 88 -10.38 -9.37 4.30
C ILE A 88 -10.65 -10.78 3.76
N HIS A 89 -10.99 -10.83 2.47
CA HIS A 89 -11.31 -12.03 1.73
C HIS A 89 -10.38 -12.19 0.52
N ILE A 90 -10.35 -13.40 -0.03
CA ILE A 90 -9.61 -13.72 -1.25
C ILE A 90 -10.57 -14.10 -2.37
N ALA A 91 -10.77 -13.19 -3.33
CA ALA A 91 -11.41 -13.39 -4.62
C ALA A 91 -11.13 -12.19 -5.54
N PRO A 92 -11.15 -12.39 -6.88
CA PRO A 92 -11.11 -11.29 -7.83
C PRO A 92 -12.37 -10.41 -7.73
N ALA A 93 -12.30 -9.22 -8.33
CA ALA A 93 -13.44 -8.31 -8.38
C ALA A 93 -14.67 -8.99 -9.01
N GLY A 94 -15.86 -8.72 -8.44
CA GLY A 94 -17.10 -9.31 -8.90
C GLY A 94 -17.36 -10.77 -8.45
N GLN A 95 -16.53 -11.32 -7.56
CA GLN A 95 -16.70 -12.66 -7.00
C GLN A 95 -16.61 -12.62 -5.48
N ASN A 96 -17.30 -13.57 -4.81
CA ASN A 96 -17.16 -13.81 -3.38
C ASN A 96 -16.14 -14.91 -3.11
N GLY A 97 -15.42 -14.77 -1.99
CA GLY A 97 -14.42 -15.75 -1.56
C GLY A 97 -14.34 -15.90 -0.05
N PRO A 98 -13.54 -16.86 0.44
CA PRO A 98 -13.39 -17.10 1.86
C PRO A 98 -12.69 -15.96 2.60
N VAL A 99 -13.00 -15.82 3.89
CA VAL A 99 -12.30 -14.94 4.82
C VAL A 99 -10.85 -15.43 5.00
N ILE A 100 -9.91 -14.49 4.93
CA ILE A 100 -8.49 -14.77 5.20
C ILE A 100 -7.95 -13.97 6.39
N VAL A 101 -8.50 -12.79 6.68
CA VAL A 101 -8.14 -11.99 7.86
C VAL A 101 -9.41 -11.38 8.46
N PRO A 102 -9.87 -11.82 9.65
CA PRO A 102 -10.90 -11.11 10.38
C PRO A 102 -10.32 -9.81 10.97
N LEU A 103 -11.08 -8.73 10.88
CA LEU A 103 -10.68 -7.44 11.45
C LEU A 103 -11.23 -7.27 12.87
N THR A 104 -10.49 -6.59 13.71
CA THR A 104 -10.89 -6.26 15.08
C THR A 104 -11.64 -4.94 15.10
N LYS A 105 -12.80 -4.89 15.76
CA LYS A 105 -13.58 -3.66 15.91
C LYS A 105 -12.78 -2.61 16.70
N ASN A 106 -12.79 -1.38 16.22
CA ASN A 106 -12.10 -0.22 16.79
C ASN A 106 -13.05 0.97 16.84
N GLY A 107 -13.70 1.16 17.99
CA GLY A 107 -14.77 2.13 18.16
C GLY A 107 -16.06 1.72 17.41
N ASP A 108 -17.00 2.67 17.29
CA ASP A 108 -18.31 2.39 16.70
C ASP A 108 -18.26 2.25 15.17
N ASN A 109 -17.39 3.03 14.53
CA ASN A 109 -17.31 3.16 13.08
C ASN A 109 -16.00 2.68 12.46
N GLY A 110 -15.24 1.83 13.18
CA GLY A 110 -13.92 1.42 12.73
C GLY A 110 -13.59 -0.04 12.94
N TYR A 111 -12.68 -0.53 12.11
CA TYR A 111 -12.05 -1.85 12.23
C TYR A 111 -10.55 -1.73 11.94
N MET A 112 -9.76 -2.52 12.62
CA MET A 112 -8.30 -2.58 12.46
C MET A 112 -7.87 -3.98 12.06
N VAL A 113 -6.84 -4.05 11.24
CA VAL A 113 -6.12 -5.32 11.02
C VAL A 113 -5.46 -5.72 12.33
N PRO A 114 -5.65 -6.96 12.81
CA PRO A 114 -5.01 -7.43 14.05
C PRO A 114 -3.49 -7.44 13.90
N ALA A 115 -2.80 -7.12 15.01
CA ALA A 115 -1.34 -7.13 15.03
C ALA A 115 -0.78 -8.51 14.64
N GLY A 116 0.25 -8.51 13.81
CA GLY A 116 0.89 -9.75 13.34
C GLY A 116 0.14 -10.46 12.21
N ALA A 117 -0.95 -9.89 11.67
CA ALA A 117 -1.63 -10.46 10.50
C ALA A 117 -0.67 -10.58 9.32
N LYS A 118 -0.60 -11.77 8.73
CA LYS A 118 0.31 -12.07 7.62
C LYS A 118 -0.35 -12.98 6.61
N LEU A 119 -0.21 -12.64 5.33
CA LEU A 119 -0.65 -13.46 4.22
C LEU A 119 0.30 -14.64 4.01
N THR A 120 -0.26 -15.79 3.62
CA THR A 120 0.54 -16.87 3.05
C THR A 120 1.14 -16.46 1.69
N PRO A 121 2.18 -17.15 1.19
CA PRO A 121 2.72 -16.85 -0.14
C PRO A 121 1.67 -16.84 -1.25
N ALA A 122 0.74 -17.79 -1.25
CA ALA A 122 -0.34 -17.85 -2.24
C ALA A 122 -1.32 -16.65 -2.12
N GLN A 123 -1.65 -16.23 -0.89
CA GLN A 123 -2.49 -15.05 -0.66
C GLN A 123 -1.78 -13.75 -1.07
N LEU A 124 -0.46 -13.67 -0.87
CA LEU A 124 0.33 -12.52 -1.32
C LEU A 124 0.36 -12.41 -2.85
N GLU A 125 0.49 -13.53 -3.56
CA GLU A 125 0.37 -13.53 -5.03
C GLU A 125 -1.05 -13.12 -5.47
N ALA A 126 -2.09 -13.61 -4.81
CA ALA A 126 -3.46 -13.17 -5.08
C ALA A 126 -3.64 -11.65 -4.83
N TYR A 127 -3.03 -11.10 -3.78
CA TYR A 127 -3.02 -9.64 -3.54
C TYR A 127 -2.37 -8.89 -4.70
N LYS A 128 -1.19 -9.31 -5.16
CA LYS A 128 -0.49 -8.71 -6.31
C LYS A 128 -1.31 -8.73 -7.60
N MET A 129 -2.19 -9.73 -7.74
CA MET A 129 -3.15 -9.81 -8.85
C MET A 129 -4.44 -9.00 -8.62
N GLY A 130 -4.55 -8.25 -7.51
CA GLY A 130 -5.75 -7.51 -7.15
C GLY A 130 -6.93 -8.41 -6.72
N SER A 131 -6.66 -9.64 -6.27
CA SER A 131 -7.66 -10.63 -5.89
C SER A 131 -7.88 -10.72 -4.37
N LEU A 132 -7.77 -9.60 -3.67
CA LEU A 132 -8.22 -9.46 -2.29
C LEU A 132 -9.22 -8.33 -2.18
N TYR A 133 -10.20 -8.49 -1.29
CA TYR A 133 -11.14 -7.41 -0.97
C TYR A 133 -11.41 -7.34 0.54
N VAL A 134 -11.81 -6.18 0.99
CA VAL A 134 -12.34 -5.97 2.33
C VAL A 134 -13.83 -5.66 2.25
N ASN A 135 -14.62 -6.23 3.16
CA ASN A 135 -16.01 -5.85 3.30
C ASN A 135 -16.42 -5.68 4.76
N VAL A 136 -17.53 -4.99 4.94
CA VAL A 136 -18.15 -4.70 6.23
C VAL A 136 -19.58 -5.21 6.21
N HIS A 137 -19.95 -5.93 7.25
CA HIS A 137 -21.26 -6.57 7.40
C HIS A 137 -22.14 -5.81 8.38
N SER A 138 -23.45 -5.93 8.22
CA SER A 138 -24.46 -5.48 9.18
C SER A 138 -25.46 -6.57 9.48
N ALA A 139 -26.36 -6.31 10.43
CA ALA A 139 -27.46 -7.23 10.71
C ALA A 139 -28.41 -7.40 9.51
N ALA A 140 -28.61 -6.34 8.72
CA ALA A 140 -29.43 -6.35 7.50
C ALA A 140 -28.73 -7.07 6.33
N ASN A 141 -27.42 -6.90 6.20
CA ASN A 141 -26.60 -7.42 5.11
C ASN A 141 -25.50 -8.32 5.66
N LYS A 142 -25.87 -9.54 6.06
CA LYS A 142 -24.95 -10.52 6.66
C LYS A 142 -23.88 -11.01 5.70
N GLY A 143 -24.11 -10.96 4.40
CA GLY A 143 -23.12 -11.30 3.36
C GLY A 143 -22.07 -10.20 3.08
N GLY A 144 -22.36 -8.97 3.49
CA GLY A 144 -21.61 -7.75 3.28
C GLY A 144 -22.53 -6.60 2.89
N GLU A 145 -22.30 -5.41 3.42
CA GLU A 145 -23.07 -4.20 3.09
C GLU A 145 -22.28 -3.24 2.22
N ILE A 146 -20.97 -3.10 2.49
CA ILE A 146 -20.06 -2.28 1.69
C ILE A 146 -18.73 -3.00 1.50
N ARG A 147 -18.15 -2.88 0.32
CA ARG A 147 -16.94 -3.58 -0.10
C ARG A 147 -16.00 -2.67 -0.86
N ALA A 148 -14.69 -2.94 -0.78
CA ALA A 148 -13.65 -2.43 -1.66
C ALA A 148 -12.69 -3.53 -2.09
N GLN A 149 -12.31 -3.55 -3.37
CA GLN A 149 -11.21 -4.38 -3.83
C GLN A 149 -9.90 -3.73 -3.39
N LEU A 150 -9.00 -4.50 -2.75
CA LEU A 150 -7.68 -4.01 -2.34
C LEU A 150 -6.74 -3.98 -3.55
N LYS A 151 -6.02 -2.88 -3.71
CA LYS A 151 -5.05 -2.71 -4.80
C LYS A 151 -3.64 -2.96 -4.29
N PRO A 152 -2.78 -3.67 -5.05
CA PRO A 152 -1.38 -3.90 -4.72
C PRO A 152 -0.50 -2.66 -4.89
#